data_92fc24a969db5dc04a6dca2341dcca71
#
_entry.id   92fc24a969db5dc04a6dca2341dcca71
#
_cell.length_a   1.000
_cell.length_b   1.000
_cell.length_c   1.000
_cell.angle_alpha   90.00
_cell.angle_beta   90.00
_cell.angle_gamma   90.00
#
_symmetry.space_group_name_H-M   'P 1'
#
loop_
_entity.id
_entity.type
_entity.pdbx_description
1 polymer ?
#
loop_
_entity_poly.entity_id
_entity_poly.type
_entity_poly.pdbx_seq_one_letter_code
_entity_poly.pdbx_strand_id
1 'polypeptide(L)'
;RMEPGVQTCELTLEKALGSCRDSGWLLVQILRHLGLAARFVSGYLVQLTSDQKSLDGPSGPEQDFTDLHAWAEVYLPGAGWVGLDPTSGLFAGEGHIPLACTAVPGSAAPITGATEPCEVSFEFENSVTRIHEDPRVTKPYSDDQWQAINTLAHQVDGEFETGDVRLTMGGEPTFVSIDDMEAPEWNTAADGPHKRKLAHELLLRLRDRFAPGALLHHGQGKWYPGEPLPRWALGCFWRRDGVALWRDPALLADMNHQYGHDHRDAARFAQALTAQLGADPSHLLPAYEDPVYHLWQESLLPVNLDPLKANLDDADERAHLARVLSEGLGNPVGYTLPIRWDVARGVWRSSRWTFRRGHLFLVSGESPMGLRLPLDSIPWVAPEARDPDQPRSLFDALPELGDPYGEVTRRYSHVDAEADAHPEVRNQPAADEAPVEDDIAHTAVCVQARNGLLHVFLPPMTDLEHYLDMVASLGISAANLDM
;
A
#
# COMPACT_ATOMS: atom_id res chain seq x y z
N ARG A 1 -0.85 27.01 31.15
CA ARG A 1 -0.83 28.32 31.89
C ARG A 1 -1.45 28.13 33.26
N MET A 2 -0.78 28.59 34.28
CA MET A 2 -1.25 28.52 35.70
C MET A 2 -1.80 29.87 36.23
N GLU A 3 -1.74 30.95 35.44
CA GLU A 3 -2.24 32.25 35.82
C GLU A 3 -3.79 32.30 35.78
N PRO A 4 -4.45 32.90 36.71
CA PRO A 4 -5.91 33.04 36.71
C PRO A 4 -6.39 33.93 35.55
N GLY A 5 -7.64 33.74 35.15
CA GLY A 5 -8.31 34.49 34.08
C GLY A 5 -8.48 33.69 32.79
N VAL A 6 -9.13 34.32 31.83
CA VAL A 6 -9.51 33.74 30.53
C VAL A 6 -8.79 34.48 29.42
N GLN A 7 -8.18 33.77 28.51
CA GLN A 7 -7.61 34.34 27.29
C GLN A 7 -8.61 34.32 26.14
N THR A 8 -8.50 35.30 25.23
CA THR A 8 -9.16 35.20 23.92
C THR A 8 -8.45 34.21 23.03
N CYS A 9 -9.11 33.73 21.97
CA CYS A 9 -8.50 32.82 20.99
C CYS A 9 -7.25 33.45 20.36
N GLU A 10 -7.31 34.75 20.02
CA GLU A 10 -6.20 35.48 19.43
C GLU A 10 -4.99 35.52 20.36
N LEU A 11 -5.25 35.84 21.65
CA LEU A 11 -4.19 35.91 22.65
C LEU A 11 -3.57 34.53 22.92
N THR A 12 -4.39 33.49 22.93
CA THR A 12 -3.91 32.09 23.08
C THR A 12 -3.04 31.68 21.91
N LEU A 13 -3.43 32.06 20.71
CA LEU A 13 -2.66 31.78 19.49
C LEU A 13 -1.35 32.58 19.44
N GLU A 14 -1.39 33.87 19.77
CA GLU A 14 -0.22 34.76 19.79
C GLU A 14 0.84 34.28 20.79
N LYS A 15 0.39 33.91 22.00
CA LYS A 15 1.28 33.45 23.07
C LYS A 15 1.71 31.98 22.90
N ALA A 16 1.04 31.23 22.04
CA ALA A 16 1.19 29.77 21.93
C ALA A 16 1.11 29.06 23.31
N LEU A 17 0.30 29.61 24.22
CA LEU A 17 0.16 29.14 25.60
C LEU A 17 -1.25 29.46 26.11
N GLY A 18 -1.97 28.45 26.59
CA GLY A 18 -3.31 28.56 27.17
C GLY A 18 -3.52 27.61 28.35
N SER A 19 -4.60 27.83 29.11
CA SER A 19 -5.16 26.80 30.00
C SER A 19 -5.92 25.76 29.17
N CYS A 20 -6.34 24.64 29.77
CA CYS A 20 -7.20 23.65 29.11
C CYS A 20 -8.44 24.28 28.49
N ARG A 21 -9.07 25.26 29.21
CA ARG A 21 -10.21 26.01 28.73
C ARG A 21 -9.87 26.91 27.53
N ASP A 22 -8.76 27.64 27.58
CA ASP A 22 -8.33 28.54 26.50
C ASP A 22 -8.00 27.78 25.24
N SER A 23 -7.20 26.71 25.36
CA SER A 23 -6.78 25.85 24.25
C SER A 23 -7.95 25.03 23.68
N GLY A 24 -8.81 24.50 24.56
CA GLY A 24 -10.02 23.78 24.15
C GLY A 24 -10.98 24.68 23.36
N TRP A 25 -11.18 25.93 23.84
CA TRP A 25 -12.01 26.88 23.10
C TRP A 25 -11.41 27.32 21.77
N LEU A 26 -10.11 27.54 21.70
CA LEU A 26 -9.42 27.83 20.46
C LEU A 26 -9.61 26.70 19.45
N LEU A 27 -9.45 25.46 19.90
CA LEU A 27 -9.63 24.28 19.03
C LEU A 27 -11.07 24.19 18.51
N VAL A 28 -12.08 24.43 19.37
CA VAL A 28 -13.49 24.47 18.92
C VAL A 28 -13.68 25.51 17.82
N GLN A 29 -13.08 26.72 17.96
CA GLN A 29 -13.21 27.75 16.93
C GLN A 29 -12.49 27.40 15.63
N ILE A 30 -11.32 26.78 15.70
CA ILE A 30 -10.60 26.28 14.52
C ILE A 30 -11.45 25.24 13.78
N LEU A 31 -11.98 24.23 14.48
CA LEU A 31 -12.84 23.20 13.90
C LEU A 31 -14.09 23.78 13.22
N ARG A 32 -14.72 24.78 13.86
CA ARG A 32 -15.87 25.47 13.26
C ARG A 32 -15.49 26.29 12.04
N HIS A 33 -14.32 26.92 12.05
CA HIS A 33 -13.82 27.66 10.90
C HIS A 33 -13.54 26.71 9.70
N LEU A 34 -13.15 25.48 9.96
CA LEU A 34 -13.02 24.42 8.96
C LEU A 34 -14.37 23.81 8.51
N GLY A 35 -15.50 24.33 9.01
CA GLY A 35 -16.83 23.85 8.63
C GLY A 35 -17.32 22.63 9.41
N LEU A 36 -16.61 22.21 10.45
CA LEU A 36 -16.99 21.08 11.28
C LEU A 36 -17.88 21.49 12.45
N ALA A 37 -18.85 20.66 12.79
CA ALA A 37 -19.64 20.84 14.01
C ALA A 37 -18.75 20.51 15.22
N ALA A 38 -18.52 21.50 16.08
CA ALA A 38 -17.69 21.36 17.27
C ALA A 38 -18.32 21.99 18.47
N ARG A 39 -18.05 21.46 19.67
CA ARG A 39 -18.57 21.95 20.94
C ARG A 39 -17.50 21.94 22.02
N PHE A 40 -17.71 22.80 23.01
CA PHE A 40 -16.87 22.90 24.19
C PHE A 40 -17.36 21.93 25.26
N VAL A 41 -16.46 21.22 25.90
CA VAL A 41 -16.76 20.29 26.98
C VAL A 41 -16.01 20.70 28.23
N SER A 42 -16.70 20.67 29.35
CA SER A 42 -16.15 20.87 30.68
C SER A 42 -16.50 19.69 31.57
N GLY A 43 -15.56 19.24 32.36
CA GLY A 43 -15.73 18.08 33.22
C GLY A 43 -14.53 17.84 34.11
N TYR A 44 -14.29 16.58 34.39
CA TYR A 44 -13.13 16.12 35.16
C TYR A 44 -12.18 15.30 34.27
N LEU A 45 -10.89 15.47 34.55
CA LEU A 45 -9.86 14.53 34.10
C LEU A 45 -9.44 13.68 35.30
N VAL A 46 -9.62 12.39 35.17
CA VAL A 46 -9.15 11.39 36.14
C VAL A 46 -7.97 10.66 35.52
N GLN A 47 -6.83 10.71 36.19
CA GLN A 47 -5.64 9.98 35.77
C GLN A 47 -5.21 9.04 36.89
N LEU A 48 -5.16 7.77 36.56
CA LEU A 48 -4.75 6.73 37.48
C LEU A 48 -3.29 6.34 37.20
N THR A 49 -2.59 6.04 38.27
CA THR A 49 -1.23 5.45 38.19
C THR A 49 -1.32 4.13 37.45
N SER A 50 -0.43 3.91 36.50
CA SER A 50 -0.36 2.63 35.80
C SER A 50 0.17 1.52 36.72
N ASP A 51 -0.42 0.33 36.63
CA ASP A 51 0.00 -0.84 37.41
C ASP A 51 1.41 -1.29 37.05
N GLN A 52 1.80 -1.08 35.78
CA GLN A 52 3.13 -1.36 35.29
C GLN A 52 3.66 -0.13 34.56
N LYS A 53 4.91 0.24 34.83
CA LYS A 53 5.60 1.29 34.09
C LYS A 53 5.79 0.86 32.65
N SER A 54 5.56 1.78 31.70
CA SER A 54 5.87 1.54 30.31
C SER A 54 7.37 1.25 30.14
N LEU A 55 7.69 0.30 29.29
CA LEU A 55 9.10 -0.02 28.95
C LEU A 55 9.76 1.12 28.19
N ASP A 56 8.98 1.79 27.31
CA ASP A 56 9.41 2.93 26.51
C ASP A 56 8.37 4.04 26.57
N GLY A 57 8.82 5.28 26.81
CA GLY A 57 7.98 6.47 26.85
C GLY A 57 7.63 6.97 28.25
N PRO A 58 6.78 7.99 28.38
CA PRO A 58 6.42 8.58 29.65
C PRO A 58 5.62 7.60 30.52
N SER A 59 5.98 7.54 31.79
CA SER A 59 5.42 6.58 32.76
C SER A 59 4.00 6.88 33.24
N GLY A 60 3.38 7.99 32.79
CA GLY A 60 2.11 8.46 33.36
C GLY A 60 2.26 9.13 34.73
N PRO A 61 1.18 9.39 35.44
CA PRO A 61 1.21 10.01 36.77
C PRO A 61 1.81 9.07 37.82
N GLU A 62 2.50 9.65 38.81
CA GLU A 62 3.08 8.88 39.92
C GLU A 62 2.06 8.52 41.01
N GLN A 63 0.92 9.16 41.01
CA GLN A 63 -0.19 8.92 41.92
C GLN A 63 -1.52 9.20 41.23
N ASP A 64 -2.57 8.55 41.72
CA ASP A 64 -3.93 8.80 41.23
C ASP A 64 -4.32 10.24 41.53
N PHE A 65 -4.83 10.96 40.53
CA PHE A 65 -5.31 12.32 40.73
C PHE A 65 -6.51 12.65 39.83
N THR A 66 -7.24 13.68 40.19
CA THR A 66 -8.29 14.25 39.37
C THR A 66 -8.22 15.78 39.44
N ASP A 67 -8.63 16.42 38.34
CA ASP A 67 -8.71 17.88 38.26
C ASP A 67 -9.88 18.28 37.37
N LEU A 68 -10.29 19.56 37.53
CA LEU A 68 -11.23 20.20 36.61
C LEU A 68 -10.55 20.33 35.23
N HIS A 69 -11.24 19.91 34.19
CA HIS A 69 -10.70 19.88 32.87
C HIS A 69 -11.68 20.35 31.80
N ALA A 70 -11.14 20.79 30.67
CA ALA A 70 -11.92 21.17 29.51
C ALA A 70 -11.24 20.72 28.21
N TRP A 71 -12.06 20.35 27.26
CA TRP A 71 -11.60 19.89 25.94
C TRP A 71 -12.60 20.27 24.84
N ALA A 72 -12.27 19.95 23.61
CA ALA A 72 -13.13 20.09 22.45
C ALA A 72 -13.76 18.77 22.06
N GLU A 73 -14.96 18.79 21.52
CA GLU A 73 -15.53 17.68 20.78
C GLU A 73 -15.89 18.12 19.36
N VAL A 74 -15.64 17.25 18.39
CA VAL A 74 -16.01 17.43 16.98
C VAL A 74 -16.94 16.29 16.55
N TYR A 75 -17.97 16.63 15.79
CA TYR A 75 -18.86 15.65 15.22
C TYR A 75 -18.33 15.17 13.87
N LEU A 76 -18.09 13.88 13.76
CA LEU A 76 -17.70 13.22 12.52
C LEU A 76 -18.81 12.28 12.06
N PRO A 77 -19.31 12.41 10.82
CA PRO A 77 -20.30 11.48 10.29
C PRO A 77 -19.79 10.02 10.38
N GLY A 78 -20.62 9.15 10.92
CA GLY A 78 -20.27 7.74 11.14
C GLY A 78 -19.54 7.42 12.45
N ALA A 79 -18.81 8.37 13.03
CA ALA A 79 -18.11 8.20 14.33
C ALA A 79 -18.84 8.90 15.49
N GLY A 80 -19.70 9.91 15.17
CA GLY A 80 -20.37 10.71 16.20
C GLY A 80 -19.45 11.80 16.78
N TRP A 81 -19.65 12.12 18.05
CA TRP A 81 -18.83 13.10 18.74
C TRP A 81 -17.52 12.50 19.21
N VAL A 82 -16.43 13.07 18.77
CA VAL A 82 -15.05 12.64 19.09
C VAL A 82 -14.39 13.74 19.94
N GLY A 83 -13.92 13.36 21.11
CA GLY A 83 -13.23 14.26 22.04
C GLY A 83 -11.77 14.47 21.66
N LEU A 84 -11.33 15.72 21.69
CA LEU A 84 -9.97 16.15 21.38
C LEU A 84 -9.45 17.00 22.55
N ASP A 85 -8.41 16.54 23.22
CA ASP A 85 -7.80 17.27 24.31
C ASP A 85 -6.50 17.96 23.86
N PRO A 86 -6.53 19.27 23.61
CA PRO A 86 -5.33 20.00 23.17
C PRO A 86 -4.26 20.14 24.27
N THR A 87 -4.58 19.82 25.52
CA THR A 87 -3.63 19.87 26.63
C THR A 87 -2.67 18.68 26.58
N SER A 88 -3.20 17.52 26.30
CA SER A 88 -2.43 16.28 26.13
C SER A 88 -1.98 16.06 24.68
N GLY A 89 -2.65 16.68 23.70
CA GLY A 89 -2.48 16.40 22.27
C GLY A 89 -3.08 15.06 21.83
N LEU A 90 -3.94 14.47 22.65
CA LEU A 90 -4.55 13.15 22.44
C LEU A 90 -6.08 13.26 22.31
N PHE A 91 -6.71 12.15 21.97
CA PHE A 91 -8.16 12.01 22.08
C PHE A 91 -8.58 12.00 23.56
N ALA A 92 -9.75 12.57 23.83
CA ALA A 92 -10.38 12.41 25.14
C ALA A 92 -10.76 10.93 25.33
N GLY A 93 -10.18 10.33 26.34
CA GLY A 93 -10.34 8.91 26.66
C GLY A 93 -11.18 8.67 27.92
N GLU A 94 -11.04 7.52 28.50
CA GLU A 94 -11.83 7.05 29.65
C GLU A 94 -11.71 7.92 30.90
N GLY A 95 -10.58 8.58 31.09
CA GLY A 95 -10.39 9.51 32.19
C GLY A 95 -11.10 10.86 32.02
N HIS A 96 -11.65 11.16 30.87
CA HIS A 96 -12.37 12.39 30.61
C HIS A 96 -13.86 12.20 30.94
N ILE A 97 -14.31 12.76 32.05
CA ILE A 97 -15.70 12.64 32.52
C ILE A 97 -16.43 13.95 32.17
N PRO A 98 -17.26 13.98 31.11
CA PRO A 98 -17.96 15.20 30.72
C PRO A 98 -19.11 15.51 31.67
N LEU A 99 -19.19 16.75 32.12
CA LEU A 99 -20.32 17.26 32.90
C LEU A 99 -21.20 18.20 32.07
N ALA A 100 -20.61 19.02 31.20
CA ALA A 100 -21.34 19.95 30.37
C ALA A 100 -20.72 19.97 28.94
N CYS A 101 -21.57 19.77 27.94
CA CYS A 101 -21.21 19.89 26.51
C CYS A 101 -22.00 21.07 25.94
N THR A 102 -21.32 22.17 25.60
CA THR A 102 -21.98 23.45 25.27
C THR A 102 -21.41 24.09 24.01
N ALA A 103 -22.20 24.97 23.42
CA ALA A 103 -21.78 25.73 22.25
C ALA A 103 -20.68 26.76 22.57
N VAL A 104 -20.65 27.28 23.78
CA VAL A 104 -19.71 28.31 24.25
C VAL A 104 -19.28 28.04 25.70
N PRO A 105 -18.04 28.35 26.08
CA PRO A 105 -17.52 28.03 27.41
C PRO A 105 -18.32 28.63 28.57
N GLY A 106 -18.90 29.83 28.38
CA GLY A 106 -19.72 30.49 29.41
C GLY A 106 -20.95 29.70 29.83
N SER A 107 -21.52 28.90 28.91
CA SER A 107 -22.70 28.05 29.21
C SER A 107 -22.32 26.75 29.95
N ALA A 108 -21.03 26.41 30.04
CA ALA A 108 -20.51 25.28 30.81
C ALA A 108 -20.12 25.65 32.24
N ALA A 109 -20.28 26.94 32.64
CA ALA A 109 -19.96 27.36 33.99
C ALA A 109 -20.93 26.70 35.01
N PRO A 110 -20.42 25.99 36.03
CA PRO A 110 -21.26 25.30 37.00
C PRO A 110 -22.05 26.26 37.88
N ILE A 111 -21.52 27.44 38.07
CA ILE A 111 -22.14 28.49 38.87
C ILE A 111 -22.04 29.80 38.10
N THR A 112 -23.15 30.48 37.96
CA THR A 112 -23.23 31.85 37.43
C THR A 112 -24.04 32.72 38.38
N GLY A 113 -23.59 33.93 38.60
CA GLY A 113 -24.27 34.86 39.48
C GLY A 113 -23.59 36.23 39.52
N ALA A 114 -24.18 37.14 40.24
CA ALA A 114 -23.61 38.44 40.52
C ALA A 114 -23.84 38.77 42.01
N THR A 115 -22.85 39.44 42.61
CA THR A 115 -22.91 39.93 43.99
C THR A 115 -22.66 41.43 43.98
N GLU A 116 -23.04 42.07 45.01
CA GLU A 116 -22.55 43.42 45.29
C GLU A 116 -21.03 43.39 45.48
N PRO A 117 -20.31 44.51 45.26
CA PRO A 117 -18.87 44.57 45.50
C PRO A 117 -18.53 44.09 46.90
N CYS A 118 -17.91 42.90 46.99
CA CYS A 118 -17.50 42.31 48.26
C CYS A 118 -16.22 41.47 48.01
N GLU A 119 -15.52 41.18 49.08
CA GLU A 119 -14.40 40.24 49.05
C GLU A 119 -14.98 38.83 48.94
N VAL A 120 -14.51 38.07 47.96
CA VAL A 120 -14.97 36.70 47.66
C VAL A 120 -13.80 35.73 47.76
N SER A 121 -13.98 34.69 48.54
CA SER A 121 -13.11 33.51 48.52
C SER A 121 -13.80 32.37 47.76
N PHE A 122 -13.09 31.72 46.87
CA PHE A 122 -13.56 30.56 46.12
C PHE A 122 -12.55 29.42 46.32
N GLU A 123 -13.04 28.34 46.89
CA GLU A 123 -12.26 27.15 47.15
C GLU A 123 -12.96 25.93 46.52
N PHE A 124 -12.22 25.01 46.04
CA PHE A 124 -12.72 23.71 45.54
C PHE A 124 -11.74 22.62 45.91
N GLU A 125 -12.25 21.39 46.05
CA GLU A 125 -11.48 20.22 46.34
C GLU A 125 -11.97 19.06 45.44
N ASN A 126 -11.04 18.30 44.89
CA ASN A 126 -11.31 17.09 44.14
C ASN A 126 -10.55 15.94 44.78
N SER A 127 -11.17 14.78 44.81
CA SER A 127 -10.51 13.55 45.24
C SER A 127 -10.90 12.38 44.36
N VAL A 128 -9.97 11.49 44.15
CA VAL A 128 -10.20 10.20 43.51
C VAL A 128 -9.71 9.09 44.40
N THR A 129 -10.54 8.07 44.58
CA THR A 129 -10.21 6.91 45.38
C THR A 129 -10.55 5.65 44.60
N ARG A 130 -9.59 4.75 44.45
CA ARG A 130 -9.85 3.44 43.88
C ARG A 130 -10.67 2.61 44.84
N ILE A 131 -11.84 2.20 44.40
CA ILE A 131 -12.72 1.30 45.17
C ILE A 131 -12.68 -0.11 44.64
N HIS A 132 -12.35 -0.27 43.36
CA HIS A 132 -12.20 -1.53 42.69
C HIS A 132 -11.29 -1.37 41.49
N GLU A 133 -10.51 -2.37 41.20
CA GLU A 133 -9.66 -2.40 39.99
C GLU A 133 -9.77 -3.79 39.42
N ASP A 134 -10.37 -3.85 38.21
CA ASP A 134 -10.16 -5.00 37.35
C ASP A 134 -8.86 -4.74 36.60
N PRO A 135 -7.81 -5.52 36.82
CA PRO A 135 -6.58 -5.35 36.07
C PRO A 135 -6.95 -5.38 34.60
N ARG A 136 -6.58 -4.33 33.86
CA ARG A 136 -6.71 -4.28 32.38
C ARG A 136 -5.75 -5.25 31.73
N VAL A 137 -5.83 -6.48 32.16
CA VAL A 137 -5.26 -7.56 31.40
C VAL A 137 -6.31 -7.82 30.33
N THR A 138 -6.06 -7.38 29.12
CA THR A 138 -6.72 -7.96 27.97
C THR A 138 -6.36 -9.43 27.91
N LYS A 139 -6.93 -10.19 28.83
CA LYS A 139 -6.92 -11.64 28.75
C LYS A 139 -8.22 -12.04 28.05
N PRO A 140 -8.21 -12.18 26.71
CA PRO A 140 -9.37 -12.68 25.99
C PRO A 140 -9.58 -14.18 26.29
N TYR A 141 -8.77 -14.76 27.19
CA TYR A 141 -8.71 -16.18 27.50
C TYR A 141 -9.01 -16.40 28.96
N SER A 142 -9.75 -17.48 29.27
CA SER A 142 -9.85 -17.99 30.63
C SER A 142 -8.50 -18.47 31.15
N ASP A 143 -8.35 -18.63 32.46
CA ASP A 143 -7.09 -19.13 33.07
C ASP A 143 -6.69 -20.49 32.52
N ASP A 144 -7.67 -21.39 32.31
CA ASP A 144 -7.43 -22.70 31.70
C ASP A 144 -6.94 -22.60 30.26
N GLN A 145 -7.54 -21.71 29.48
CA GLN A 145 -7.08 -21.43 28.10
C GLN A 145 -5.68 -20.83 28.08
N TRP A 146 -5.40 -19.90 29.00
CA TRP A 146 -4.07 -19.30 29.11
C TRP A 146 -3.01 -20.34 29.53
N GLN A 147 -3.34 -21.24 30.42
CA GLN A 147 -2.44 -22.31 30.79
C GLN A 147 -2.20 -23.31 29.65
N ALA A 148 -3.22 -23.61 28.86
CA ALA A 148 -3.07 -24.39 27.63
C ALA A 148 -2.18 -23.70 26.59
N ILE A 149 -2.33 -22.38 26.39
CA ILE A 149 -1.50 -21.57 25.51
C ILE A 149 -0.03 -21.60 25.97
N ASN A 150 0.22 -21.37 27.26
CA ASN A 150 1.57 -21.43 27.80
C ASN A 150 2.21 -22.82 27.67
N THR A 151 1.46 -23.87 27.88
CA THR A 151 1.96 -25.25 27.72
C THR A 151 2.34 -25.48 26.25
N LEU A 152 1.50 -25.05 25.31
CA LEU A 152 1.79 -25.14 23.88
C LEU A 152 3.00 -24.28 23.49
N ALA A 153 3.13 -23.07 24.06
CA ALA A 153 4.27 -22.20 23.79
C ALA A 153 5.61 -22.85 24.21
N HIS A 154 5.66 -23.44 25.41
CA HIS A 154 6.85 -24.16 25.85
C HIS A 154 7.15 -25.41 25.02
N GLN A 155 6.13 -26.05 24.48
CA GLN A 155 6.32 -27.15 23.54
C GLN A 155 6.92 -26.69 22.22
N VAL A 156 6.45 -25.55 21.71
CA VAL A 156 6.99 -24.90 20.50
C VAL A 156 8.42 -24.42 20.73
N ASP A 157 8.74 -23.85 21.91
CA ASP A 157 10.11 -23.48 22.27
C ASP A 157 11.04 -24.69 22.21
N GLY A 158 10.62 -25.83 22.74
CA GLY A 158 11.37 -27.08 22.66
C GLY A 158 11.58 -27.59 21.22
N GLU A 159 10.61 -27.39 20.35
CA GLU A 159 10.72 -27.69 18.93
C GLU A 159 11.72 -26.72 18.23
N PHE A 160 11.71 -25.46 18.60
CA PHE A 160 12.68 -24.48 18.08
C PHE A 160 14.12 -24.81 18.53
N GLU A 161 14.31 -25.16 19.79
CA GLU A 161 15.62 -25.61 20.29
C GLU A 161 16.12 -26.87 19.54
N THR A 162 15.23 -27.84 19.34
CA THR A 162 15.57 -29.07 18.64
C THR A 162 15.88 -28.84 17.17
N GLY A 163 15.18 -27.87 16.54
CA GLY A 163 15.36 -27.48 15.13
C GLY A 163 16.46 -26.43 14.92
N ASP A 164 17.18 -26.02 15.97
CA ASP A 164 18.15 -24.89 15.95
C ASP A 164 17.58 -23.60 15.31
N VAL A 165 16.30 -23.34 15.54
CA VAL A 165 15.64 -22.12 15.08
C VAL A 165 16.00 -20.97 16.01
N ARG A 166 16.72 -19.99 15.50
CA ARG A 166 17.14 -18.82 16.27
C ARG A 166 16.27 -17.62 15.90
N LEU A 167 15.60 -17.06 16.90
CA LEU A 167 14.78 -15.87 16.76
C LEU A 167 15.61 -14.64 17.14
N THR A 168 15.61 -13.65 16.27
CA THR A 168 16.22 -12.34 16.56
C THR A 168 15.13 -11.35 16.95
N MET A 169 15.35 -10.64 18.06
CA MET A 169 14.44 -9.59 18.52
C MET A 169 15.05 -8.23 18.25
N GLY A 170 14.34 -7.42 17.47
CA GLY A 170 14.78 -6.08 17.14
C GLY A 170 13.64 -5.29 16.47
N GLY A 171 12.59 -4.98 17.22
CA GLY A 171 11.41 -4.28 16.71
C GLY A 171 10.48 -5.14 15.85
N GLU A 172 11.01 -5.87 14.88
CA GLU A 172 10.27 -6.86 14.07
C GLU A 172 10.99 -8.21 14.18
N PRO A 173 10.28 -9.32 14.51
CA PRO A 173 10.88 -10.64 14.51
C PRO A 173 11.37 -11.00 13.11
N THR A 174 12.62 -11.39 12.98
CA THR A 174 13.21 -11.84 11.73
C THR A 174 13.60 -13.30 11.87
N PHE A 175 13.10 -14.14 10.97
CA PHE A 175 13.46 -15.54 10.88
C PHE A 175 14.52 -15.71 9.79
N VAL A 176 15.56 -16.46 10.09
CA VAL A 176 16.59 -16.85 9.12
C VAL A 176 16.62 -18.37 8.98
N SER A 177 17.03 -18.86 7.82
CA SER A 177 17.21 -20.30 7.63
C SER A 177 18.37 -20.83 8.46
N ILE A 178 18.19 -21.96 9.12
CA ILE A 178 19.26 -22.67 9.84
C ILE A 178 20.27 -23.27 8.88
N ASP A 179 19.86 -23.54 7.63
CA ASP A 179 20.72 -24.16 6.62
C ASP A 179 21.74 -23.19 6.03
N ASP A 180 21.39 -21.89 5.99
CA ASP A 180 22.27 -20.82 5.52
C ASP A 180 21.86 -19.47 6.14
N MET A 181 22.40 -19.15 7.29
CA MET A 181 22.11 -17.91 8.02
C MET A 181 22.83 -16.69 7.46
N GLU A 182 23.87 -16.88 6.65
CA GLU A 182 24.71 -15.81 6.10
C GLU A 182 24.31 -15.42 4.68
N ALA A 183 23.33 -16.07 4.08
CA ALA A 183 22.88 -15.77 2.74
C ALA A 183 22.44 -14.30 2.62
N PRO A 184 22.73 -13.65 1.48
CA PRO A 184 22.34 -12.25 1.25
C PRO A 184 20.84 -11.99 1.42
N GLU A 185 20.00 -12.96 1.11
CA GLU A 185 18.55 -12.87 1.25
C GLU A 185 18.06 -12.64 2.69
N TRP A 186 18.89 -12.92 3.70
CA TRP A 186 18.60 -12.66 5.10
C TRP A 186 19.20 -11.34 5.62
N ASN A 187 20.24 -10.83 4.94
CA ASN A 187 21.04 -9.72 5.46
C ASN A 187 21.00 -8.48 4.56
N THR A 188 21.29 -8.62 3.27
CA THR A 188 21.53 -7.49 2.36
C THR A 188 20.64 -7.41 1.14
N ALA A 189 20.04 -8.52 0.73
CA ALA A 189 19.11 -8.55 -0.39
C ALA A 189 17.66 -8.48 0.11
N ALA A 190 16.80 -7.75 -0.60
CA ALA A 190 15.39 -7.64 -0.25
C ALA A 190 14.63 -8.97 -0.41
N ASP A 191 15.12 -9.85 -1.27
CA ASP A 191 14.52 -11.13 -1.59
C ASP A 191 15.57 -12.17 -2.01
N GLY A 192 15.20 -13.44 -2.00
CA GLY A 192 16.00 -14.56 -2.46
C GLY A 192 15.16 -15.81 -2.64
N PRO A 193 15.70 -16.84 -3.34
CA PRO A 193 14.92 -18.02 -3.74
C PRO A 193 14.43 -18.84 -2.54
N HIS A 194 15.25 -18.97 -1.50
CA HIS A 194 14.90 -19.75 -0.33
C HIS A 194 13.87 -19.03 0.53
N LYS A 195 14.10 -17.74 0.80
CA LYS A 195 13.17 -16.87 1.53
C LYS A 195 11.80 -16.82 0.83
N ARG A 196 11.79 -16.66 -0.49
CA ARG A 196 10.57 -16.64 -1.29
C ARG A 196 9.80 -17.97 -1.19
N LYS A 197 10.50 -19.11 -1.27
CA LYS A 197 9.88 -20.42 -1.14
C LYS A 197 9.22 -20.60 0.21
N LEU A 198 9.91 -20.32 1.31
CA LEU A 198 9.37 -20.43 2.67
C LEU A 198 8.19 -19.48 2.90
N ALA A 199 8.29 -18.24 2.43
CA ALA A 199 7.21 -17.27 2.53
C ALA A 199 5.97 -17.70 1.73
N HIS A 200 6.17 -18.26 0.54
CA HIS A 200 5.07 -18.80 -0.26
C HIS A 200 4.39 -20.02 0.41
N GLU A 201 5.16 -20.95 0.95
CA GLU A 201 4.61 -22.09 1.68
C GLU A 201 3.79 -21.65 2.91
N LEU A 202 4.29 -20.65 3.64
CA LEU A 202 3.55 -20.05 4.75
C LEU A 202 2.26 -19.40 4.27
N LEU A 203 2.32 -18.64 3.18
CA LEU A 203 1.15 -17.99 2.59
C LEU A 203 0.06 -19.00 2.19
N LEU A 204 0.44 -20.13 1.59
CA LEU A 204 -0.49 -21.21 1.24
C LEU A 204 -1.18 -21.77 2.49
N ARG A 205 -0.43 -22.03 3.56
CA ARG A 205 -0.99 -22.52 4.83
C ARG A 205 -1.95 -21.51 5.49
N LEU A 206 -1.60 -20.22 5.42
CA LEU A 206 -2.46 -19.13 5.91
C LEU A 206 -3.75 -19.03 5.07
N ARG A 207 -3.63 -19.10 3.75
CA ARG A 207 -4.80 -19.13 2.85
C ARG A 207 -5.73 -20.29 3.19
N ASP A 208 -5.20 -21.49 3.26
CA ASP A 208 -6.02 -22.70 3.49
C ASP A 208 -6.69 -22.66 4.87
N ARG A 209 -6.06 -22.03 5.84
CA ARG A 209 -6.59 -21.90 7.21
C ARG A 209 -7.64 -20.80 7.35
N PHE A 210 -7.42 -19.63 6.75
CA PHE A 210 -8.22 -18.42 7.02
C PHE A 210 -9.06 -17.96 5.84
N ALA A 211 -8.65 -18.27 4.63
CA ALA A 211 -9.31 -17.79 3.41
C ALA A 211 -9.24 -18.82 2.28
N PRO A 212 -9.85 -20.01 2.43
CA PRO A 212 -9.84 -21.04 1.39
C PRO A 212 -10.34 -20.46 0.06
N GLY A 213 -9.59 -20.70 -1.02
CA GLY A 213 -9.92 -20.18 -2.35
C GLY A 213 -9.55 -18.71 -2.59
N ALA A 214 -8.88 -18.06 -1.64
CA ALA A 214 -8.39 -16.69 -1.84
C ALA A 214 -7.35 -16.64 -2.98
N LEU A 215 -7.36 -15.52 -3.72
CA LEU A 215 -6.33 -15.19 -4.69
C LEU A 215 -5.06 -14.75 -3.95
N LEU A 216 -3.95 -15.35 -4.31
CA LEU A 216 -2.65 -14.96 -3.78
C LEU A 216 -2.10 -13.78 -4.58
N HIS A 217 -1.52 -12.82 -3.88
CA HIS A 217 -0.94 -11.64 -4.46
C HIS A 217 0.45 -11.38 -3.88
N HIS A 218 1.42 -11.17 -4.76
CA HIS A 218 2.75 -10.72 -4.39
C HIS A 218 2.86 -9.25 -4.78
N GLY A 219 3.08 -8.39 -3.80
CA GLY A 219 3.06 -6.94 -3.99
C GLY A 219 4.21 -6.22 -3.32
N GLN A 220 4.20 -4.92 -3.48
CA GLN A 220 5.13 -4.04 -2.79
C GLN A 220 4.71 -3.94 -1.32
N GLY A 221 5.66 -4.18 -0.45
CA GLY A 221 5.53 -3.95 0.98
C GLY A 221 6.06 -2.57 1.40
N LYS A 222 6.50 -2.50 2.64
CA LYS A 222 7.00 -1.26 3.23
C LYS A 222 8.32 -0.83 2.58
N TRP A 223 8.45 0.47 2.34
CA TRP A 223 9.69 1.08 1.89
C TRP A 223 10.36 1.78 3.07
N TYR A 224 11.58 1.43 3.35
CA TYR A 224 12.35 2.09 4.39
C TYR A 224 13.25 3.18 3.80
N PRO A 225 13.39 4.35 4.46
CA PRO A 225 14.27 5.40 4.00
C PRO A 225 15.72 4.91 3.83
N GLY A 226 16.31 5.20 2.67
CA GLY A 226 17.67 4.79 2.35
C GLY A 226 17.81 3.40 1.71
N GLU A 227 16.76 2.62 1.61
CA GLU A 227 16.78 1.37 0.87
C GLU A 227 16.48 1.62 -0.62
N PRO A 228 17.23 1.01 -1.55
CA PRO A 228 17.02 1.20 -2.99
C PRO A 228 15.76 0.49 -3.51
N LEU A 229 15.25 -0.51 -2.80
CA LEU A 229 14.10 -1.32 -3.18
C LEU A 229 13.11 -1.46 -2.02
N PRO A 230 11.80 -1.50 -2.31
CA PRO A 230 10.80 -1.78 -1.29
C PRO A 230 10.89 -3.23 -0.81
N ARG A 231 10.40 -3.47 0.39
CA ARG A 231 10.16 -4.82 0.89
C ARG A 231 9.00 -5.47 0.13
N TRP A 232 8.87 -6.77 0.28
CA TRP A 232 7.78 -7.55 -0.30
C TRP A 232 6.61 -7.70 0.66
N ALA A 233 5.41 -7.79 0.07
CA ALA A 233 4.21 -8.19 0.77
C ALA A 233 3.55 -9.34 0.00
N LEU A 234 3.35 -10.44 0.68
CA LEU A 234 2.57 -11.56 0.18
C LEU A 234 1.22 -11.54 0.86
N GLY A 235 0.15 -11.53 0.08
CA GLY A 235 -1.21 -11.38 0.57
C GLY A 235 -2.17 -12.44 0.05
N CYS A 236 -3.23 -12.68 0.81
CA CYS A 236 -4.39 -13.45 0.38
C CYS A 236 -5.58 -12.50 0.28
N PHE A 237 -6.21 -12.43 -0.87
CA PHE A 237 -7.38 -11.59 -1.09
C PHE A 237 -8.62 -12.46 -1.35
N TRP A 238 -9.70 -12.16 -0.66
CA TRP A 238 -11.00 -12.81 -0.84
C TRP A 238 -12.15 -11.85 -0.59
N ARG A 239 -13.32 -12.18 -1.11
CA ARG A 239 -14.54 -11.42 -0.87
C ARG A 239 -15.32 -12.04 0.29
N ARG A 240 -15.92 -11.19 1.12
CA ARG A 240 -16.78 -11.63 2.25
C ARG A 240 -18.08 -12.28 1.80
N ASP A 241 -18.55 -11.94 0.59
CA ASP A 241 -19.75 -12.53 -0.01
C ASP A 241 -19.51 -13.92 -0.64
N GLY A 242 -18.28 -14.43 -0.59
CA GLY A 242 -17.90 -15.74 -1.09
C GLY A 242 -17.74 -15.82 -2.61
N VAL A 243 -17.87 -14.71 -3.33
CA VAL A 243 -17.61 -14.68 -4.78
C VAL A 243 -16.09 -14.79 -5.00
N ALA A 244 -15.67 -15.78 -5.80
CA ALA A 244 -14.27 -15.99 -6.10
C ALA A 244 -13.71 -14.83 -6.93
N LEU A 245 -12.54 -14.33 -6.54
CA LEU A 245 -11.81 -13.30 -7.31
C LEU A 245 -11.25 -13.88 -8.61
N TRP A 246 -10.84 -15.14 -8.60
CA TRP A 246 -10.38 -15.88 -9.77
C TRP A 246 -11.30 -17.07 -9.99
N ARG A 247 -11.91 -17.17 -11.17
CA ARG A 247 -13.01 -18.10 -11.44
C ARG A 247 -12.56 -19.54 -11.56
N ASP A 248 -11.44 -19.77 -12.26
CA ASP A 248 -10.93 -21.12 -12.53
C ASP A 248 -9.59 -21.36 -11.83
N PRO A 249 -9.61 -22.01 -10.66
CA PRO A 249 -8.37 -22.29 -9.93
C PRO A 249 -7.37 -23.15 -10.72
N ALA A 250 -7.80 -23.93 -11.72
CA ALA A 250 -6.93 -24.76 -12.53
C ALA A 250 -5.97 -23.95 -13.42
N LEU A 251 -6.35 -22.69 -13.71
CA LEU A 251 -5.54 -21.75 -14.48
C LEU A 251 -4.61 -20.89 -13.61
N LEU A 252 -4.54 -21.14 -12.31
CA LEU A 252 -3.54 -20.55 -11.43
C LEU A 252 -2.34 -21.48 -11.31
N ALA A 253 -1.17 -20.95 -11.62
CA ALA A 253 0.05 -21.72 -11.57
C ALA A 253 0.43 -22.13 -10.12
N ASP A 254 0.80 -23.38 -9.94
CA ASP A 254 1.51 -23.84 -8.74
C ASP A 254 3.00 -23.55 -8.91
N MET A 255 3.58 -22.76 -8.02
CA MET A 255 5.00 -22.38 -8.08
C MET A 255 5.95 -23.58 -7.94
N ASN A 256 5.48 -24.72 -7.44
CA ASN A 256 6.24 -25.94 -7.32
C ASN A 256 6.16 -26.82 -8.58
N HIS A 257 5.34 -26.43 -9.56
CA HIS A 257 5.17 -27.18 -10.82
C HIS A 257 5.84 -26.45 -11.98
N GLN A 258 6.39 -27.24 -12.91
CA GLN A 258 7.03 -26.74 -14.13
C GLN A 258 6.06 -26.91 -15.30
N TYR A 259 5.53 -25.81 -15.82
CA TYR A 259 4.59 -25.84 -16.97
C TYR A 259 5.31 -25.74 -18.31
N GLY A 260 6.57 -25.29 -18.31
CA GLY A 260 7.38 -25.20 -19.52
C GLY A 260 7.04 -23.98 -20.41
N HIS A 261 6.33 -23.01 -19.88
CA HIS A 261 6.03 -21.78 -20.61
C HIS A 261 7.29 -20.99 -20.95
N ASP A 262 7.32 -20.45 -22.16
CA ASP A 262 8.42 -19.62 -22.67
C ASP A 262 7.95 -18.23 -23.08
N HIS A 263 8.85 -17.43 -23.68
CA HIS A 263 8.57 -16.09 -24.15
C HIS A 263 7.46 -16.03 -25.23
N ARG A 264 7.20 -17.13 -25.97
CA ARG A 264 6.14 -17.18 -27.00
C ARG A 264 4.79 -17.32 -26.34
N ASP A 265 4.70 -18.07 -25.25
CA ASP A 265 3.48 -18.16 -24.46
C ASP A 265 3.18 -16.83 -23.77
N ALA A 266 4.22 -16.16 -23.26
CA ALA A 266 4.08 -14.79 -22.73
C ALA A 266 3.57 -13.81 -23.81
N ALA A 267 4.05 -13.95 -25.06
CA ALA A 267 3.54 -13.15 -26.18
C ALA A 267 2.08 -13.42 -26.47
N ARG A 268 1.69 -14.71 -26.55
CA ARG A 268 0.30 -15.11 -26.83
C ARG A 268 -0.64 -14.59 -25.75
N PHE A 269 -0.24 -14.72 -24.48
CA PHE A 269 -1.01 -14.23 -23.36
C PHE A 269 -1.14 -12.72 -23.37
N ALA A 270 -0.04 -11.98 -23.58
CA ALA A 270 -0.04 -10.53 -23.65
C ALA A 270 -0.91 -9.99 -24.81
N GLN A 271 -0.88 -10.65 -25.97
CA GLN A 271 -1.74 -10.35 -27.10
C GLN A 271 -3.22 -10.58 -26.79
N ALA A 272 -3.56 -11.70 -26.18
CA ALA A 272 -4.93 -12.01 -25.78
C ALA A 272 -5.45 -11.02 -24.74
N LEU A 273 -4.63 -10.66 -23.75
CA LEU A 273 -4.98 -9.63 -22.77
C LEU A 273 -5.17 -8.26 -23.44
N THR A 274 -4.29 -7.89 -24.37
CA THR A 274 -4.41 -6.63 -25.13
C THR A 274 -5.74 -6.56 -25.87
N ALA A 275 -6.12 -7.65 -26.55
CA ALA A 275 -7.41 -7.75 -27.23
C ALA A 275 -8.58 -7.73 -26.24
N GLN A 276 -8.49 -8.47 -25.13
CA GLN A 276 -9.52 -8.51 -24.07
C GLN A 276 -9.78 -7.14 -23.46
N LEU A 277 -8.76 -6.30 -23.31
CA LEU A 277 -8.88 -4.93 -22.79
C LEU A 277 -9.29 -3.91 -23.85
N GLY A 278 -9.53 -4.32 -25.10
CA GLY A 278 -9.82 -3.39 -26.21
C GLY A 278 -8.69 -2.42 -26.51
N ALA A 279 -7.46 -2.75 -26.10
CA ALA A 279 -6.28 -1.93 -26.29
C ALA A 279 -5.70 -2.07 -27.71
N ASP A 280 -4.99 -1.03 -28.18
CA ASP A 280 -4.34 -1.08 -29.51
C ASP A 280 -3.18 -2.09 -29.49
N PRO A 281 -3.20 -3.11 -30.37
CA PRO A 281 -2.13 -4.11 -30.43
C PRO A 281 -0.73 -3.51 -30.75
N SER A 282 -0.67 -2.36 -31.39
CA SER A 282 0.60 -1.66 -31.70
C SER A 282 1.25 -1.04 -30.45
N HIS A 283 0.53 -0.93 -29.35
CA HIS A 283 1.04 -0.45 -28.06
C HIS A 283 1.73 -1.53 -27.25
N LEU A 284 1.53 -2.82 -27.60
CA LEU A 284 2.20 -3.92 -26.93
C LEU A 284 3.65 -4.01 -27.36
N LEU A 285 4.57 -3.85 -26.43
CA LEU A 285 6.01 -3.78 -26.67
C LEU A 285 6.72 -5.02 -26.14
N PRO A 286 7.54 -5.69 -26.97
CA PRO A 286 8.50 -6.67 -26.47
C PRO A 286 9.62 -5.93 -25.72
N ALA A 287 10.00 -6.44 -24.55
CA ALA A 287 11.06 -5.90 -23.71
C ALA A 287 12.31 -6.77 -23.78
N TYR A 288 13.47 -6.14 -23.89
CA TYR A 288 14.76 -6.78 -24.07
C TYR A 288 15.74 -6.36 -22.97
N GLU A 289 16.68 -7.26 -22.64
CA GLU A 289 17.86 -6.86 -21.89
C GLU A 289 18.78 -5.97 -22.75
N ASP A 290 19.48 -5.01 -22.14
CA ASP A 290 20.46 -4.21 -22.88
C ASP A 290 21.79 -4.96 -23.02
N PRO A 291 22.11 -5.49 -24.21
CA PRO A 291 23.35 -6.24 -24.41
C PRO A 291 24.60 -5.35 -24.25
N VAL A 292 24.50 -4.05 -24.48
CA VAL A 292 25.63 -3.12 -24.27
C VAL A 292 25.97 -2.99 -22.80
N TYR A 293 24.97 -3.02 -21.93
CA TYR A 293 25.19 -3.02 -20.48
C TYR A 293 25.93 -4.31 -20.03
N HIS A 294 25.51 -5.47 -20.51
CA HIS A 294 26.17 -6.72 -20.19
C HIS A 294 27.61 -6.77 -20.69
N LEU A 295 27.85 -6.29 -21.91
CA LEU A 295 29.20 -6.17 -22.45
C LEU A 295 30.07 -5.19 -21.63
N TRP A 296 29.48 -4.12 -21.15
CA TRP A 296 30.19 -3.19 -20.27
C TRP A 296 30.53 -3.81 -18.92
N GLN A 297 29.62 -4.60 -18.32
CA GLN A 297 29.91 -5.35 -17.10
C GLN A 297 31.05 -6.36 -17.33
N GLU A 298 31.04 -7.08 -18.44
CA GLU A 298 32.13 -7.99 -18.82
C GLU A 298 33.47 -7.27 -18.95
N SER A 299 33.47 -6.01 -19.44
CA SER A 299 34.69 -5.22 -19.56
C SER A 299 35.34 -4.84 -18.21
N LEU A 300 34.61 -4.95 -17.12
CA LEU A 300 35.14 -4.79 -15.76
C LEU A 300 35.88 -6.02 -15.22
N LEU A 301 35.78 -7.16 -15.94
CA LEU A 301 36.51 -8.38 -15.60
C LEU A 301 38.03 -8.24 -15.86
N PRO A 302 38.84 -9.18 -15.37
CA PRO A 302 40.28 -9.17 -15.61
C PRO A 302 40.66 -9.04 -17.09
N VAL A 303 41.74 -8.34 -17.35
CA VAL A 303 42.22 -7.90 -18.69
C VAL A 303 42.24 -8.99 -19.77
N ASN A 304 42.40 -10.24 -19.40
CA ASN A 304 42.38 -11.39 -20.32
C ASN A 304 40.99 -11.82 -20.81
N LEU A 305 39.90 -11.14 -20.29
CA LEU A 305 38.51 -11.46 -20.60
C LEU A 305 37.73 -10.25 -21.13
N ASP A 306 38.40 -9.20 -21.59
CA ASP A 306 37.73 -7.97 -22.02
C ASP A 306 37.20 -8.09 -23.47
N PRO A 307 35.86 -8.27 -23.66
CA PRO A 307 35.26 -8.36 -24.98
C PRO A 307 35.18 -7.01 -25.73
N LEU A 308 35.42 -5.89 -25.03
CA LEU A 308 35.40 -4.54 -25.62
C LEU A 308 36.75 -4.10 -26.18
N LYS A 309 37.77 -4.94 -26.17
CA LYS A 309 39.05 -4.69 -26.84
C LYS A 309 39.01 -4.86 -28.37
N ALA A 310 37.84 -5.05 -28.96
CA ALA A 310 37.65 -4.88 -30.36
C ALA A 310 38.15 -3.49 -30.80
N ASN A 311 38.87 -3.44 -31.90
CA ASN A 311 39.37 -2.19 -32.43
C ASN A 311 38.22 -1.38 -33.04
N LEU A 312 37.56 -0.57 -32.20
CA LEU A 312 36.40 0.24 -32.60
C LEU A 312 36.78 1.39 -33.59
N ASP A 313 38.06 1.61 -33.82
CA ASP A 313 38.51 2.55 -34.86
C ASP A 313 38.43 1.91 -36.28
N ASP A 314 38.37 0.58 -36.35
CA ASP A 314 38.12 -0.14 -37.60
C ASP A 314 36.63 -0.12 -37.92
N ALA A 315 36.31 0.29 -39.16
CA ALA A 315 34.95 0.41 -39.67
C ALA A 315 34.25 -0.96 -39.79
N ASP A 316 34.99 -1.99 -40.19
CA ASP A 316 34.46 -3.36 -40.38
C ASP A 316 34.18 -4.02 -39.01
N GLU A 317 35.05 -3.85 -38.03
CA GLU A 317 34.80 -4.32 -36.67
C GLU A 317 33.63 -3.62 -36.01
N ARG A 318 33.48 -2.29 -36.20
CA ARG A 318 32.28 -1.55 -35.75
C ARG A 318 31.01 -2.08 -36.41
N ALA A 319 31.03 -2.31 -37.72
CA ALA A 319 29.87 -2.83 -38.46
C ALA A 319 29.54 -4.26 -38.01
N HIS A 320 30.57 -5.09 -37.75
CA HIS A 320 30.37 -6.43 -37.21
C HIS A 320 29.76 -6.40 -35.83
N LEU A 321 30.29 -5.59 -34.91
CA LEU A 321 29.76 -5.44 -33.55
C LEU A 321 28.34 -4.88 -33.56
N ALA A 322 28.06 -3.88 -34.38
CA ALA A 322 26.71 -3.33 -34.55
C ALA A 322 25.72 -4.37 -35.06
N ARG A 323 26.14 -5.23 -36.01
CA ARG A 323 25.32 -6.34 -36.50
C ARG A 323 25.09 -7.38 -35.42
N VAL A 324 26.12 -7.82 -34.69
CA VAL A 324 26.01 -8.77 -33.58
C VAL A 324 25.08 -8.22 -32.51
N LEU A 325 25.18 -6.94 -32.17
CA LEU A 325 24.31 -6.31 -31.19
C LEU A 325 22.87 -6.14 -31.71
N SER A 326 22.66 -5.95 -33.01
CA SER A 326 21.32 -5.84 -33.59
C SER A 326 20.67 -7.21 -33.81
N GLU A 327 21.46 -8.22 -34.21
CA GLU A 327 21.01 -9.61 -34.32
C GLU A 327 20.88 -10.27 -32.92
N GLY A 328 21.61 -9.77 -31.95
CA GLY A 328 21.74 -10.30 -30.60
C GLY A 328 20.74 -9.76 -29.59
N LEU A 329 19.61 -9.14 -29.99
CA LEU A 329 18.55 -8.80 -29.05
C LEU A 329 18.00 -10.05 -28.34
N GLY A 330 18.20 -11.22 -28.96
CA GLY A 330 17.73 -12.49 -28.43
C GLY A 330 16.21 -12.56 -28.38
N ASN A 331 15.71 -13.40 -27.51
CA ASN A 331 14.28 -13.48 -27.24
C ASN A 331 13.87 -12.36 -26.26
N PRO A 332 12.67 -11.80 -26.41
CA PRO A 332 12.16 -10.86 -25.44
C PRO A 332 12.13 -11.49 -24.02
N VAL A 333 12.53 -10.72 -23.03
CA VAL A 333 12.43 -11.10 -21.62
C VAL A 333 10.96 -11.16 -21.19
N GLY A 334 10.14 -10.27 -21.75
CA GLY A 334 8.72 -10.18 -21.50
C GLY A 334 8.05 -9.18 -22.43
N TYR A 335 6.79 -8.91 -22.16
CA TYR A 335 5.94 -8.01 -22.94
C TYR A 335 5.32 -6.98 -22.03
N THR A 336 5.24 -5.74 -22.49
CA THR A 336 4.77 -4.59 -21.72
C THR A 336 3.67 -3.90 -22.50
N LEU A 337 2.51 -3.72 -21.90
CA LEU A 337 1.40 -2.91 -22.40
C LEU A 337 1.27 -1.67 -21.53
N PRO A 338 1.68 -0.49 -22.02
CA PRO A 338 1.39 0.77 -21.33
C PRO A 338 -0.10 0.98 -21.20
N ILE A 339 -0.61 1.13 -20.00
CA ILE A 339 -2.05 1.15 -19.73
C ILE A 339 -2.35 1.95 -18.47
N ARG A 340 -3.48 2.66 -18.49
CA ARG A 340 -4.06 3.35 -17.35
C ARG A 340 -5.58 3.22 -17.36
N TRP A 341 -6.21 3.44 -16.22
CA TRP A 341 -7.67 3.50 -16.18
C TRP A 341 -8.16 4.86 -16.64
N ASP A 342 -9.10 4.89 -17.57
CA ASP A 342 -9.82 6.10 -18.00
C ASP A 342 -11.09 6.23 -17.15
N VAL A 343 -11.04 7.10 -16.14
CA VAL A 343 -12.15 7.31 -15.22
C VAL A 343 -13.42 7.80 -15.94
N ALA A 344 -13.26 8.64 -16.96
CA ALA A 344 -14.38 9.21 -17.69
C ALA A 344 -15.14 8.17 -18.53
N ARG A 345 -14.42 7.17 -19.03
CA ARG A 345 -14.99 6.10 -19.88
C ARG A 345 -15.22 4.81 -19.12
N GLY A 346 -14.62 4.64 -17.94
CA GLY A 346 -14.69 3.43 -17.16
C GLY A 346 -14.05 2.21 -17.85
N VAL A 347 -12.95 2.42 -18.56
CA VAL A 347 -12.22 1.37 -19.30
C VAL A 347 -10.71 1.55 -19.17
N TRP A 348 -9.97 0.48 -19.42
CA TRP A 348 -8.52 0.56 -19.59
C TRP A 348 -8.17 1.20 -20.92
N ARG A 349 -7.23 2.14 -20.90
CA ARG A 349 -6.73 2.83 -22.07
C ARG A 349 -5.24 2.61 -22.22
N SER A 350 -4.81 2.15 -23.40
CA SER A 350 -3.39 1.99 -23.71
C SER A 350 -2.83 3.24 -24.40
N SER A 351 -1.54 3.43 -24.29
CA SER A 351 -0.82 4.49 -24.99
C SER A 351 0.47 3.98 -25.62
N ARG A 352 0.93 4.66 -26.63
CA ARG A 352 2.19 4.30 -27.31
C ARG A 352 3.38 4.89 -26.55
N TRP A 353 4.32 4.03 -26.18
CA TRP A 353 5.64 4.47 -25.74
C TRP A 353 6.60 4.52 -26.93
N THR A 354 7.36 5.61 -27.02
CA THR A 354 8.33 5.81 -28.10
C THR A 354 9.73 5.86 -27.51
N PHE A 355 10.60 4.95 -27.91
CA PHE A 355 11.98 4.89 -27.47
C PHE A 355 12.95 5.26 -28.61
N ARG A 356 14.05 5.89 -28.27
CA ARG A 356 15.03 6.40 -29.21
C ARG A 356 15.54 5.37 -30.22
N ARG A 357 15.60 4.08 -29.82
CA ARG A 357 16.07 2.96 -30.66
C ARG A 357 14.94 2.13 -31.24
N GLY A 358 13.69 2.50 -31.04
CA GLY A 358 12.53 1.73 -31.46
C GLY A 358 12.30 0.43 -30.67
N HIS A 359 13.11 0.17 -29.62
CA HIS A 359 13.01 -1.02 -28.79
C HIS A 359 12.96 -0.64 -27.33
N LEU A 360 12.17 -1.40 -26.55
CA LEU A 360 12.12 -1.27 -25.11
C LEU A 360 13.27 -2.10 -24.50
N PHE A 361 14.32 -1.41 -24.06
CA PHE A 361 15.39 -2.00 -23.26
C PHE A 361 15.10 -1.80 -21.79
N LEU A 362 15.22 -2.87 -21.02
CA LEU A 362 15.02 -2.85 -19.57
C LEU A 362 16.19 -2.17 -18.87
N VAL A 363 15.91 -1.49 -17.76
CA VAL A 363 16.95 -1.00 -16.86
C VAL A 363 17.63 -2.21 -16.23
N SER A 364 18.95 -2.19 -16.20
CA SER A 364 19.76 -3.30 -15.68
C SER A 364 19.44 -3.66 -14.24
N GLY A 365 19.59 -4.92 -13.91
CA GLY A 365 19.34 -5.50 -12.61
C GLY A 365 18.13 -6.45 -12.60
N GLU A 366 17.95 -7.15 -11.50
CA GLU A 366 16.84 -8.06 -11.31
C GLU A 366 15.70 -7.37 -10.55
N SER A 367 14.48 -7.67 -10.92
CA SER A 367 13.30 -7.30 -10.17
C SER A 367 12.35 -8.49 -10.07
N PRO A 368 12.09 -8.94 -8.87
CA PRO A 368 11.11 -10.00 -8.66
C PRO A 368 9.67 -9.51 -8.88
N MET A 369 9.43 -8.19 -8.80
CA MET A 369 8.10 -7.56 -8.86
C MET A 369 7.73 -7.00 -10.24
N GLY A 370 8.43 -7.39 -11.28
CA GLY A 370 8.11 -6.94 -12.64
C GLY A 370 9.33 -6.71 -13.50
N LEU A 371 9.09 -6.15 -14.66
CA LEU A 371 10.15 -5.71 -15.56
C LEU A 371 10.69 -4.36 -15.09
N ARG A 372 12.00 -4.17 -15.15
CA ARG A 372 12.64 -2.88 -14.83
C ARG A 372 12.48 -1.93 -16.01
N LEU A 373 11.31 -1.30 -16.08
CA LEU A 373 10.94 -0.41 -17.16
C LEU A 373 11.73 0.91 -17.10
N PRO A 374 12.21 1.45 -18.23
CA PRO A 374 12.93 2.72 -18.30
C PRO A 374 11.95 3.92 -18.26
N LEU A 375 11.20 4.05 -17.16
CA LEU A 375 10.15 5.07 -17.02
C LEU A 375 10.69 6.51 -17.13
N ASP A 376 11.95 6.73 -16.76
CA ASP A 376 12.63 8.04 -16.94
C ASP A 376 12.86 8.41 -18.41
N SER A 377 12.75 7.45 -19.34
CA SER A 377 12.85 7.69 -20.79
C SER A 377 11.51 8.08 -21.42
N ILE A 378 10.42 8.03 -20.66
CA ILE A 378 9.10 8.50 -21.07
C ILE A 378 9.03 10.00 -20.77
N PRO A 379 8.35 10.83 -21.58
CA PRO A 379 8.21 12.26 -21.30
C PRO A 379 7.72 12.49 -19.85
N TRP A 380 8.45 13.35 -19.14
CA TRP A 380 8.09 13.64 -17.76
C TRP A 380 6.79 14.43 -17.71
N VAL A 381 5.88 14.02 -16.88
CA VAL A 381 4.62 14.71 -16.60
C VAL A 381 4.58 15.00 -15.11
N ALA A 382 4.25 16.24 -14.74
CA ALA A 382 4.11 16.61 -13.33
C ALA A 382 3.09 15.70 -12.62
N PRO A 383 3.33 15.32 -11.36
CA PRO A 383 2.40 14.45 -10.62
C PRO A 383 0.96 14.95 -10.63
N GLU A 384 0.77 16.27 -10.61
CA GLU A 384 -0.54 16.93 -10.61
C GLU A 384 -1.24 16.86 -11.99
N ALA A 385 -0.46 16.67 -13.06
CA ALA A 385 -0.94 16.54 -14.43
C ALA A 385 -1.04 15.07 -14.88
N ARG A 386 -0.46 14.15 -14.12
CA ARG A 386 -0.77 12.73 -14.27
C ARG A 386 -2.18 12.56 -13.75
N ASP A 387 -3.08 12.01 -14.56
CA ASP A 387 -4.49 11.80 -14.20
C ASP A 387 -4.71 11.83 -12.69
N PRO A 388 -5.43 12.80 -12.17
CA PRO A 388 -5.61 12.90 -10.75
C PRO A 388 -6.45 11.70 -10.31
N ASP A 389 -5.81 10.64 -9.87
CA ASP A 389 -6.43 9.69 -8.98
C ASP A 389 -6.80 10.47 -7.72
N GLN A 390 -7.94 11.15 -7.79
CA GLN A 390 -8.47 11.76 -6.59
C GLN A 390 -8.88 10.62 -5.67
N PRO A 391 -8.21 10.46 -4.53
CA PRO A 391 -8.61 9.41 -3.61
C PRO A 391 -10.07 9.63 -3.26
N ARG A 392 -10.86 8.59 -3.40
CA ARG A 392 -12.27 8.58 -3.00
C ARG A 392 -12.38 9.04 -1.55
N SER A 393 -13.32 9.90 -1.27
CA SER A 393 -13.57 10.33 0.11
C SER A 393 -13.86 9.12 1.00
N LEU A 394 -13.29 9.09 2.20
CA LEU A 394 -13.58 8.04 3.19
C LEU A 394 -15.06 7.98 3.59
N PHE A 395 -15.82 9.04 3.30
CA PHE A 395 -17.24 9.17 3.62
C PHE A 395 -18.16 8.85 2.44
N ASP A 396 -17.60 8.62 1.26
CA ASP A 396 -18.41 8.21 0.11
C ASP A 396 -18.92 6.79 0.33
N ALA A 397 -20.18 6.59 -0.04
CA ALA A 397 -20.75 5.25 -0.03
C ALA A 397 -19.97 4.37 -1.02
N LEU A 398 -19.40 3.27 -0.53
CA LEU A 398 -18.77 2.30 -1.41
C LEU A 398 -19.87 1.55 -2.18
N PRO A 399 -19.74 1.41 -3.51
CA PRO A 399 -20.67 0.60 -4.29
C PRO A 399 -20.60 -0.86 -3.87
N GLU A 400 -21.71 -1.59 -4.03
CA GLU A 400 -21.68 -3.04 -3.90
C GLU A 400 -20.77 -3.63 -4.97
N LEU A 401 -19.91 -4.56 -4.57
CA LEU A 401 -19.06 -5.28 -5.50
C LEU A 401 -19.90 -6.24 -6.33
N GLY A 402 -20.08 -5.94 -7.61
CA GLY A 402 -20.78 -6.76 -8.58
C GLY A 402 -20.04 -8.05 -8.96
N ASP A 403 -20.43 -8.66 -10.08
CA ASP A 403 -19.68 -9.74 -10.74
C ASP A 403 -18.67 -9.13 -11.72
N PRO A 404 -17.36 -9.07 -11.39
CA PRO A 404 -16.36 -8.43 -12.25
C PRO A 404 -16.26 -9.09 -13.63
N TYR A 405 -16.39 -10.42 -13.69
CA TYR A 405 -16.35 -11.17 -14.96
C TYR A 405 -17.53 -10.84 -15.88
N GLY A 406 -18.72 -10.73 -15.32
CA GLY A 406 -19.90 -10.33 -16.08
C GLY A 406 -19.82 -8.88 -16.56
N GLU A 407 -19.25 -8.00 -15.76
CA GLU A 407 -19.06 -6.59 -16.11
C GLU A 407 -18.02 -6.41 -17.22
N VAL A 408 -16.86 -7.07 -17.09
CA VAL A 408 -15.82 -7.08 -18.10
C VAL A 408 -16.34 -7.64 -19.41
N THR A 409 -17.03 -8.80 -19.39
CA THR A 409 -17.58 -9.40 -20.60
C THR A 409 -18.58 -8.47 -21.29
N ARG A 410 -19.45 -7.79 -20.55
CA ARG A 410 -20.40 -6.84 -21.14
C ARG A 410 -19.72 -5.62 -21.72
N ARG A 411 -18.73 -5.06 -21.03
CA ARG A 411 -18.03 -3.85 -21.42
C ARG A 411 -17.27 -4.05 -22.72
N TYR A 412 -16.52 -5.13 -22.84
CA TYR A 412 -15.67 -5.37 -24.00
C TYR A 412 -16.39 -6.09 -25.16
N SER A 413 -17.55 -6.72 -24.94
CA SER A 413 -18.38 -7.24 -26.03
C SER A 413 -18.99 -6.13 -26.92
N HIS A 414 -19.18 -4.94 -26.40
CA HIS A 414 -19.62 -3.80 -27.20
C HIS A 414 -18.51 -3.24 -28.08
N VAL A 415 -17.26 -3.32 -27.66
CA VAL A 415 -16.09 -2.87 -28.43
C VAL A 415 -15.91 -3.72 -29.69
N ASP A 416 -16.14 -5.01 -29.59
CA ASP A 416 -16.09 -5.92 -30.76
C ASP A 416 -17.25 -5.65 -31.73
N ALA A 417 -18.44 -5.37 -31.24
CA ALA A 417 -19.60 -5.05 -32.07
C ALA A 417 -19.45 -3.70 -32.81
N GLU A 418 -18.86 -2.69 -32.18
CA GLU A 418 -18.57 -1.40 -32.84
C GLU A 418 -17.40 -1.52 -33.84
N ALA A 419 -16.38 -2.33 -33.54
CA ALA A 419 -15.27 -2.58 -34.44
C ALA A 419 -15.70 -3.36 -35.70
N ASP A 420 -16.66 -4.27 -35.58
CA ASP A 420 -17.25 -5.00 -36.71
C ASP A 420 -18.24 -4.13 -37.53
N ALA A 421 -18.89 -3.15 -36.90
CA ALA A 421 -19.78 -2.21 -37.57
C ALA A 421 -19.07 -1.14 -38.40
N HIS A 422 -17.81 -0.83 -38.09
CA HIS A 422 -16.98 0.16 -38.78
C HIS A 422 -15.58 -0.39 -39.11
N PRO A 423 -15.46 -1.34 -40.05
CA PRO A 423 -14.17 -1.93 -40.43
C PRO A 423 -13.18 -0.92 -41.03
N GLU A 424 -13.66 0.23 -41.51
CA GLU A 424 -12.81 1.29 -42.07
C GLU A 424 -11.97 2.03 -41.02
N VAL A 425 -12.40 2.02 -39.76
CA VAL A 425 -11.64 2.65 -38.63
C VAL A 425 -10.41 1.81 -38.25
N ARG A 426 -10.43 0.51 -38.51
CA ARG A 426 -9.33 -0.42 -38.25
C ARG A 426 -8.14 -0.29 -39.23
N ASN A 427 -8.36 0.30 -40.42
CA ASN A 427 -7.38 0.38 -41.51
C ASN A 427 -6.83 1.78 -41.78
N GLN A 428 -7.15 2.76 -40.98
CA GLN A 428 -6.41 4.03 -41.08
C GLN A 428 -5.07 3.83 -40.37
N PRO A 429 -3.94 3.94 -41.09
CA PRO A 429 -2.66 4.09 -40.43
C PRO A 429 -2.80 5.35 -39.56
N ALA A 430 -2.56 5.21 -38.26
CA ALA A 430 -2.49 6.34 -37.36
C ALA A 430 -1.58 7.37 -38.04
N ALA A 431 -2.11 8.51 -38.40
CA ALA A 431 -1.31 9.63 -38.90
C ALA A 431 -0.16 9.80 -37.88
N ASP A 432 1.04 10.12 -38.39
CA ASP A 432 2.24 10.44 -37.62
C ASP A 432 2.06 11.71 -36.74
N GLU A 433 0.93 11.86 -36.10
CA GLU A 433 0.72 12.85 -35.05
C GLU A 433 1.43 12.38 -33.81
N ALA A 434 2.45 13.11 -33.40
CA ALA A 434 3.09 12.92 -32.10
C ALA A 434 1.98 12.88 -31.04
N PRO A 435 1.96 11.85 -30.16
CA PRO A 435 0.95 11.76 -29.13
C PRO A 435 0.96 13.06 -28.31
N VAL A 436 -0.21 13.59 -28.05
CA VAL A 436 -0.36 14.72 -27.13
C VAL A 436 0.25 14.30 -25.80
N GLU A 437 1.20 15.06 -25.25
CA GLU A 437 1.99 14.68 -24.06
C GLU A 437 1.12 14.27 -22.87
N ASP A 438 -0.09 14.81 -22.76
CA ASP A 438 -1.05 14.54 -21.69
C ASP A 438 -1.71 13.15 -21.73
N ASP A 439 -1.46 12.37 -22.79
CA ASP A 439 -2.16 11.10 -23.02
C ASP A 439 -1.28 9.84 -22.82
N ILE A 440 -0.08 10.01 -22.33
CA ILE A 440 0.88 8.91 -22.16
C ILE A 440 0.66 8.22 -20.81
N ALA A 441 0.38 6.91 -20.84
CA ALA A 441 0.31 6.10 -19.62
C ALA A 441 1.72 5.96 -19.02
N HIS A 442 1.87 6.27 -17.73
CA HIS A 442 3.10 6.08 -16.96
C HIS A 442 3.10 4.78 -16.14
N THR A 443 2.11 3.93 -16.38
CA THR A 443 1.95 2.61 -15.79
C THR A 443 1.78 1.57 -16.90
N ALA A 444 2.08 0.32 -16.59
CA ALA A 444 1.96 -0.77 -17.56
C ALA A 444 1.61 -2.10 -16.89
N VAL A 445 0.90 -2.94 -17.61
CA VAL A 445 0.82 -4.37 -17.30
C VAL A 445 1.94 -5.09 -18.06
N CYS A 446 2.64 -6.00 -17.37
CA CYS A 446 3.74 -6.77 -17.98
C CYS A 446 3.47 -8.26 -17.88
N VAL A 447 3.88 -9.01 -18.90
CA VAL A 447 3.79 -10.47 -18.94
C VAL A 447 5.17 -11.05 -19.20
N GLN A 448 5.58 -12.00 -18.38
CA GLN A 448 6.88 -12.64 -18.50
C GLN A 448 6.80 -14.13 -18.18
N ALA A 449 7.52 -14.96 -18.92
CA ALA A 449 7.76 -16.34 -18.54
C ALA A 449 9.03 -16.41 -17.67
N ARG A 450 8.89 -16.96 -16.45
CA ARG A 450 9.99 -17.18 -15.49
C ARG A 450 9.95 -18.63 -15.02
N ASN A 451 11.03 -19.34 -15.16
CA ASN A 451 11.14 -20.73 -14.69
C ASN A 451 9.98 -21.63 -15.17
N GLY A 452 9.53 -21.43 -16.41
CA GLY A 452 8.42 -22.20 -16.98
C GLY A 452 7.02 -21.81 -16.51
N LEU A 453 6.87 -20.72 -15.77
CA LEU A 453 5.59 -20.15 -15.33
C LEU A 453 5.34 -18.81 -16.01
N LEU A 454 4.07 -18.51 -16.28
CA LEU A 454 3.67 -17.17 -16.71
C LEU A 454 3.41 -16.28 -15.51
N HIS A 455 4.08 -15.14 -15.48
CA HIS A 455 3.89 -14.11 -14.46
C HIS A 455 3.28 -12.88 -15.10
N VAL A 456 2.23 -12.36 -14.49
CA VAL A 456 1.62 -11.08 -14.87
C VAL A 456 1.84 -10.07 -13.76
N PHE A 457 2.43 -8.94 -14.10
CA PHE A 457 2.72 -7.85 -13.20
C PHE A 457 1.72 -6.72 -13.46
N LEU A 458 0.92 -6.44 -12.44
CA LEU A 458 -0.16 -5.48 -12.53
C LEU A 458 0.38 -4.04 -12.41
N PRO A 459 -0.24 -3.06 -13.11
CA PRO A 459 0.05 -1.66 -12.85
C PRO A 459 -0.40 -1.27 -11.42
N PRO A 460 0.16 -0.21 -10.84
CA PRO A 460 -0.39 0.38 -9.62
C PRO A 460 -1.86 0.77 -9.83
N MET A 461 -2.70 0.48 -8.86
CA MET A 461 -4.13 0.77 -8.89
C MET A 461 -4.56 1.35 -7.54
N THR A 462 -5.35 2.42 -7.57
CA THR A 462 -5.85 3.10 -6.37
C THR A 462 -7.20 2.55 -5.93
N ASP A 463 -8.01 2.08 -6.88
CA ASP A 463 -9.36 1.59 -6.63
C ASP A 463 -9.46 0.07 -6.74
N LEU A 464 -10.19 -0.53 -5.79
CA LEU A 464 -10.42 -1.98 -5.76
C LEU A 464 -11.14 -2.47 -7.02
N GLU A 465 -12.06 -1.69 -7.53
CA GLU A 465 -12.84 -2.03 -8.73
C GLU A 465 -11.94 -2.20 -9.96
N HIS A 466 -10.90 -1.37 -10.10
CA HIS A 466 -9.92 -1.49 -11.18
C HIS A 466 -9.08 -2.77 -11.05
N TYR A 467 -8.72 -3.13 -9.80
CA TYR A 467 -8.04 -4.40 -9.54
C TYR A 467 -8.92 -5.61 -9.92
N LEU A 468 -10.19 -5.59 -9.54
CA LEU A 468 -11.12 -6.67 -9.86
C LEU A 468 -11.37 -6.78 -11.36
N ASP A 469 -11.46 -5.66 -12.06
CA ASP A 469 -11.61 -5.61 -13.52
C ASP A 469 -10.39 -6.23 -14.22
N MET A 470 -9.18 -5.85 -13.79
CA MET A 470 -7.95 -6.40 -14.33
C MET A 470 -7.83 -7.90 -14.06
N VAL A 471 -8.10 -8.35 -12.85
CA VAL A 471 -8.08 -9.78 -12.48
C VAL A 471 -9.10 -10.59 -13.32
N ALA A 472 -10.29 -10.05 -13.52
CA ALA A 472 -11.30 -10.69 -14.37
C ALA A 472 -10.85 -10.76 -15.84
N SER A 473 -10.25 -9.68 -16.37
CA SER A 473 -9.70 -9.64 -17.73
C SER A 473 -8.59 -10.66 -17.94
N LEU A 474 -7.71 -10.82 -16.94
CA LEU A 474 -6.67 -11.84 -16.94
C LEU A 474 -7.26 -13.26 -16.92
N GLY A 475 -8.24 -13.50 -16.06
CA GLY A 475 -8.90 -14.80 -15.96
C GLY A 475 -9.63 -15.21 -17.24
N ILE A 476 -10.28 -14.25 -17.92
CA ILE A 476 -10.89 -14.48 -19.24
C ILE A 476 -9.81 -14.79 -20.30
N SER A 477 -8.71 -14.03 -20.29
CA SER A 477 -7.60 -14.27 -21.25
C SER A 477 -6.94 -15.63 -21.04
N ALA A 478 -6.72 -16.04 -19.79
CA ALA A 478 -6.19 -17.34 -19.42
C ALA A 478 -7.13 -18.48 -19.91
N ALA A 479 -8.44 -18.36 -19.64
CA ALA A 479 -9.43 -19.34 -20.04
C ALA A 479 -9.54 -19.47 -21.57
N ASN A 480 -9.44 -18.37 -22.31
CA ASN A 480 -9.48 -18.40 -23.77
C ASN A 480 -8.26 -19.08 -24.41
N LEU A 481 -7.14 -19.13 -23.71
CA LEU A 481 -5.90 -19.75 -24.17
C LEU A 481 -5.65 -21.13 -23.58
N ASP A 482 -6.44 -21.54 -22.59
CA ASP A 482 -6.21 -22.73 -21.77
C ASP A 482 -4.78 -22.73 -21.15
N MET A 483 -4.41 -21.58 -20.51
CA MET A 483 -3.06 -21.30 -20.02
C MET A 483 -3.10 -20.76 -18.58
#